data_af1bef721ecac9931cfba1a0df3a452f
#
_entry.id   af1bef721ecac9931cfba1a0df3a452f
#
_cell.length_a   1.000
_cell.length_b   1.000
_cell.length_c   1.000
_cell.angle_alpha   90.00
_cell.angle_beta   90.00
_cell.angle_gamma   90.00
#
_symmetry.space_group_name_H-M   'P 1'
#
loop_
_entity.id
_entity.type
_entity.pdbx_description
1 polymer ?
#
loop_
_entity_poly.entity_id
_entity_poly.type
_entity_poly.pdbx_seq_one_letter_code
_entity_poly.pdbx_strand_id
1 'polypeptide(L)'
;MHYTFNSHLEILRKHQDTLIIIISNSGETKRLSKLCRGAKENNHDVISFVGNSNSTIAKNSTLTISTNTCTPASFDKHYPQLFFGLTLIYFELLMSTFMS
;
A
#
# COMPACT_ATOMS: atom_id res chain seq x y z
N MET A 1 -10.82 9.19 -16.53
CA MET A 1 -11.25 9.93 -15.34
C MET A 1 -10.03 10.32 -14.52
N HIS A 2 -9.89 11.61 -14.25
CA HIS A 2 -8.75 12.09 -13.49
C HIS A 2 -9.16 12.28 -12.04
N TYR A 3 -8.51 11.55 -11.15
CA TYR A 3 -8.68 11.76 -9.72
C TYR A 3 -7.54 12.60 -9.19
N THR A 4 -7.84 13.70 -8.55
CA THR A 4 -6.85 14.44 -7.78
C THR A 4 -6.69 13.76 -6.41
N PHE A 5 -5.63 14.09 -5.71
CA PHE A 5 -5.43 13.60 -4.35
C PHE A 5 -6.62 13.98 -3.44
N ASN A 6 -7.16 15.18 -3.60
CA ASN A 6 -8.30 15.63 -2.82
C ASN A 6 -9.56 14.82 -3.12
N SER A 7 -9.75 14.41 -4.38
CA SER A 7 -10.87 13.54 -4.76
C SER A 7 -10.79 12.19 -4.07
N HIS A 8 -9.59 11.62 -3.93
CA HIS A 8 -9.40 10.37 -3.21
C HIS A 8 -9.79 10.51 -1.73
N LEU A 9 -9.40 11.63 -1.09
CA LEU A 9 -9.76 11.88 0.31
C LEU A 9 -11.27 12.03 0.48
N GLU A 10 -11.95 12.67 -0.46
CA GLU A 10 -13.41 12.81 -0.42
C GLU A 10 -14.10 11.45 -0.55
N ILE A 11 -13.62 10.59 -1.44
CA ILE A 11 -14.14 9.24 -1.58
C ILE A 11 -14.01 8.49 -0.26
N LEU A 12 -12.86 8.59 0.40
CA LEU A 12 -12.63 7.95 1.70
C LEU A 12 -13.60 8.44 2.77
N ARG A 13 -13.93 9.73 2.77
CA ARG A 13 -14.87 10.29 3.74
C ARG A 13 -16.30 9.82 3.51
N LYS A 14 -16.67 9.61 2.25
CA LYS A 14 -18.05 9.26 1.88
C LYS A 14 -18.34 7.76 1.97
N HIS A 15 -17.34 6.92 1.77
CA HIS A 15 -17.48 5.46 1.68
C HIS A 15 -16.79 4.79 2.83
N GLN A 16 -17.51 4.56 3.92
CA GLN A 16 -16.94 4.03 5.16
C GLN A 16 -16.56 2.55 5.10
N ASP A 17 -17.10 1.81 4.13
CA ASP A 17 -16.83 0.38 3.99
C ASP A 17 -15.79 0.09 2.89
N THR A 18 -14.92 1.03 2.63
CA THR A 18 -13.93 0.91 1.55
C THR A 18 -12.67 0.23 2.05
N LEU A 19 -12.24 -0.80 1.33
CA LEU A 19 -10.92 -1.40 1.50
C LEU A 19 -9.97 -0.71 0.52
N ILE A 20 -8.84 -0.26 1.04
CA ILE A 20 -7.84 0.43 0.24
C ILE A 20 -6.62 -0.46 0.09
N ILE A 21 -6.15 -0.60 -1.13
CA ILE A 21 -4.93 -1.35 -1.43
C ILE A 21 -3.89 -0.35 -1.93
N ILE A 22 -2.75 -0.32 -1.25
CA ILE A 22 -1.63 0.59 -1.59
C ILE A 22 -0.42 -0.24 -1.97
N ILE A 23 0.22 0.14 -3.05
CA ILE A 23 1.42 -0.53 -3.55
C ILE A 23 2.54 0.50 -3.64
N SER A 24 3.61 0.31 -2.87
CA SER A 24 4.74 1.22 -2.85
C SER A 24 6.00 0.49 -2.40
N ASN A 25 7.00 0.38 -3.28
CA ASN A 25 8.24 -0.31 -2.93
C ASN A 25 8.94 0.34 -1.73
N SER A 26 9.15 1.64 -1.76
CA SER A 26 9.78 2.34 -0.62
C SER A 26 8.88 2.40 0.61
N GLY A 27 7.55 2.42 0.40
CA GLY A 27 6.59 2.69 1.45
C GLY A 27 6.64 4.14 1.94
N GLU A 28 7.34 5.01 1.23
CA GLU A 28 7.54 6.41 1.59
C GLU A 28 7.01 7.38 0.54
N THR A 29 6.29 6.91 -0.46
CA THR A 29 5.67 7.78 -1.47
C THR A 29 4.72 8.76 -0.78
N LYS A 30 5.00 10.05 -0.88
CA LYS A 30 4.31 11.08 -0.09
C LYS A 30 2.80 11.06 -0.24
N ARG A 31 2.31 10.99 -1.48
CA ARG A 31 0.86 10.97 -1.75
C ARG A 31 0.20 9.75 -1.16
N LEU A 32 0.85 8.61 -1.30
CA LEU A 32 0.32 7.34 -0.77
C LEU A 32 0.39 7.31 0.75
N SER A 33 1.44 7.88 1.35
CA SER A 33 1.55 7.99 2.80
C SER A 33 0.42 8.84 3.38
N LYS A 34 0.12 9.98 2.74
CA LYS A 34 -0.99 10.84 3.16
C LYS A 34 -2.33 10.15 3.00
N LEU A 35 -2.52 9.43 1.90
CA LEU A 35 -3.74 8.65 1.66
C LEU A 35 -3.92 7.58 2.75
N CYS A 36 -2.84 6.89 3.09
CA CYS A 36 -2.84 5.86 4.12
C CYS A 36 -3.23 6.43 5.48
N ARG A 37 -2.67 7.58 5.85
CA ARG A 37 -3.01 8.23 7.12
C ARG A 37 -4.46 8.70 7.13
N GLY A 38 -4.93 9.27 6.03
CA GLY A 38 -6.32 9.69 5.89
C GLY A 38 -7.28 8.52 6.00
N ALA A 39 -6.92 7.39 5.42
CA ALA A 39 -7.70 6.16 5.53
C ALA A 39 -7.79 5.69 6.98
N LYS A 40 -6.66 5.69 7.68
CA LYS A 40 -6.60 5.30 9.09
C LYS A 40 -7.44 6.23 9.95
N GLU A 41 -7.37 7.53 9.72
CA GLU A 41 -8.16 8.51 10.47
C GLU A 41 -9.66 8.35 10.26
N ASN A 42 -10.06 7.85 9.10
CA ASN A 42 -11.47 7.61 8.77
C ASN A 42 -11.89 6.16 9.01
N ASN A 43 -11.08 5.37 9.70
CA ASN A 43 -11.36 3.98 10.06
C ASN A 43 -11.55 3.05 8.86
N HIS A 44 -10.85 3.31 7.77
CA HIS A 44 -10.82 2.41 6.62
C HIS A 44 -9.71 1.39 6.78
N ASP A 45 -9.95 0.19 6.28
CA ASP A 45 -8.92 -0.84 6.24
C ASP A 45 -7.99 -0.61 5.07
N VAL A 46 -6.70 -0.74 5.34
CA VAL A 46 -5.65 -0.57 4.33
C VAL A 46 -4.79 -1.82 4.29
N ILE A 47 -4.68 -2.40 3.10
CA ILE A 47 -3.70 -3.45 2.83
C ILE A 47 -2.60 -2.83 2.00
N SER A 48 -1.36 -2.87 2.48
CA SER A 48 -0.23 -2.32 1.72
C SER A 48 0.74 -3.40 1.30
N PHE A 49 1.20 -3.27 0.05
CA PHE A 49 2.30 -4.06 -0.49
C PHE A 49 3.50 -3.13 -0.57
N VAL A 50 4.51 -3.41 0.24
CA VAL A 50 5.69 -2.56 0.35
C VAL A 50 6.97 -3.39 0.25
N GLY A 51 8.05 -2.73 -0.15
CA GLY A 51 9.36 -3.36 -0.12
C GLY A 51 10.09 -3.19 1.21
N ASN A 52 9.57 -2.33 2.08
CA ASN A 52 10.15 -2.05 3.39
C ASN A 52 9.09 -2.08 4.48
N SER A 53 9.13 -3.09 5.33
CA SER A 53 8.17 -3.27 6.42
C SER A 53 8.25 -2.20 7.51
N ASN A 54 9.34 -1.44 7.57
CA ASN A 54 9.51 -0.34 8.52
C ASN A 54 9.12 1.02 7.96
N SER A 55 8.47 1.04 6.81
CA SER A 55 8.08 2.27 6.14
C SER A 55 6.88 2.95 6.80
N THR A 56 6.67 4.21 6.48
CA THR A 56 5.54 4.99 6.97
C THR A 56 4.21 4.38 6.55
N ILE A 57 4.10 3.94 5.31
CA ILE A 57 2.88 3.29 4.80
C ILE A 57 2.60 2.00 5.57
N ALA A 58 3.63 1.18 5.79
CA ALA A 58 3.48 -0.06 6.53
C ALA A 58 2.95 0.19 7.95
N LYS A 59 3.48 1.20 8.62
CA LYS A 59 3.08 1.52 10.00
C LYS A 59 1.65 2.03 10.12
N ASN A 60 1.09 2.55 9.05
CA ASN A 60 -0.27 3.09 9.03
C ASN A 60 -1.27 2.15 8.33
N SER A 61 -0.85 0.97 7.95
CA SER A 61 -1.71 -0.02 7.29
C SER A 61 -2.34 -0.98 8.28
N THR A 62 -3.53 -1.46 7.95
CA THR A 62 -4.19 -2.51 8.73
C THR A 62 -3.44 -3.83 8.57
N LEU A 63 -3.04 -4.14 7.35
CA LEU A 63 -2.24 -5.31 7.01
C LEU A 63 -1.15 -4.89 6.04
N THR A 64 0.07 -5.36 6.31
CA THR A 64 1.22 -5.08 5.45
C THR A 64 1.79 -6.37 4.91
N ILE A 65 2.01 -6.41 3.60
CA ILE A 65 2.71 -7.49 2.94
C ILE A 65 4.01 -6.91 2.41
N SER A 66 5.15 -7.36 2.95
CA SER A 66 6.45 -6.85 2.57
C SER A 66 7.21 -7.87 1.74
N THR A 67 7.74 -7.39 0.62
CA THR A 67 8.60 -8.21 -0.25
C THR A 67 10.08 -8.13 0.16
N ASN A 68 10.42 -7.22 1.09
CA ASN A 68 11.79 -6.94 1.54
C ASN A 68 12.74 -6.54 0.39
N THR A 69 12.18 -5.89 -0.63
CA THR A 69 12.94 -5.45 -1.81
C THR A 69 13.48 -4.03 -1.69
N CYS A 70 13.17 -3.34 -0.59
CA CYS A 70 13.65 -2.00 -0.30
C CYS A 70 13.98 -1.88 1.18
N THR A 71 15.00 -2.60 1.62
CA THR A 71 15.49 -2.58 3.00
C THR A 71 16.74 -1.71 3.11
N PRO A 72 17.17 -1.31 4.32
CA PRO A 72 18.45 -0.61 4.46
C PRO A 72 19.63 -1.40 3.90
N ALA A 73 19.57 -2.74 3.97
CA ALA A 73 20.64 -3.60 3.43
C ALA A 73 20.67 -3.57 1.89
N SER A 74 19.54 -3.29 1.25
CA SER A 74 19.43 -3.20 -0.21
C SER A 74 19.31 -1.76 -0.70
N PHE A 75 19.65 -0.79 0.14
CA PHE A 75 19.44 0.62 -0.14
C PHE A 75 20.13 1.09 -1.43
N ASP A 76 21.31 0.58 -1.70
CA ASP A 76 22.07 0.92 -2.90
C ASP A 76 21.65 0.12 -4.12
N LYS A 77 20.78 -0.87 -3.95
CA LYS A 77 20.34 -1.75 -5.02
C LYS A 77 18.82 -1.78 -5.04
N HIS A 78 18.26 -1.00 -5.93
CA HIS A 78 16.82 -1.01 -6.13
C HIS A 78 16.44 -2.16 -7.05
N TYR A 79 15.50 -2.98 -6.60
CA TYR A 79 14.96 -4.08 -7.40
C TYR A 79 13.48 -3.85 -7.68
N PRO A 80 13.11 -2.79 -8.42
CA PRO A 80 11.69 -2.50 -8.64
C PRO A 80 10.97 -3.60 -9.40
N GLN A 81 11.66 -4.27 -10.32
CA GLN A 81 11.09 -5.38 -11.07
C GLN A 81 10.78 -6.55 -10.16
N LEU A 82 11.68 -6.86 -9.22
CA LEU A 82 11.46 -7.91 -8.25
C LEU A 82 10.30 -7.56 -7.32
N PHE A 83 10.22 -6.31 -6.89
CA PHE A 83 9.11 -5.85 -6.06
C PHE A 83 7.77 -6.04 -6.78
N PHE A 84 7.66 -5.56 -8.01
CA PHE A 84 6.40 -5.67 -8.77
C PHE A 84 6.04 -7.12 -9.07
N GLY A 85 7.02 -7.95 -9.41
CA GLY A 85 6.80 -9.37 -9.66
C GLY A 85 6.27 -10.09 -8.42
N LEU A 86 6.92 -9.90 -7.28
CA LEU A 86 6.48 -10.51 -6.03
C LEU A 86 5.12 -9.97 -5.56
N THR A 87 4.91 -8.66 -5.71
CA THR A 87 3.63 -8.04 -5.37
C THR A 87 2.49 -8.64 -6.19
N LEU A 88 2.72 -8.85 -7.46
CA LEU A 88 1.70 -9.44 -8.35
C LEU A 88 1.33 -10.85 -7.88
N ILE A 89 2.33 -11.66 -7.52
CA ILE A 89 2.11 -13.02 -7.02
C ILE A 89 1.32 -12.98 -5.70
N TYR A 90 1.72 -12.15 -4.77
CA TYR A 90 1.02 -12.01 -3.49
C TYR A 90 -0.39 -11.50 -3.68
N PHE A 91 -0.59 -10.56 -4.59
CA PHE A 91 -1.91 -10.03 -4.90
C PHE A 91 -2.82 -11.13 -5.46
N GLU A 92 -2.33 -11.96 -6.36
CA GLU A 92 -3.09 -13.09 -6.89
C GLU A 92 -3.49 -14.08 -5.79
N LEU A 93 -2.55 -14.40 -4.90
CA LEU A 93 -2.83 -15.30 -3.78
C LEU A 93 -3.88 -14.71 -2.85
N LEU A 94 -3.78 -13.42 -2.55
CA LEU A 94 -4.73 -12.73 -1.71
C LEU A 94 -6.12 -12.73 -2.33
N MET A 95 -6.23 -12.39 -3.61
CA MET A 95 -7.50 -12.36 -4.31
C MET A 95 -8.11 -13.75 -4.44
N SER A 96 -7.29 -14.76 -4.67
CA SER A 96 -7.78 -16.16 -4.72
C SER A 96 -8.39 -16.57 -3.39
N THR A 97 -7.80 -16.14 -2.28
CA THR A 97 -8.32 -16.43 -0.95
C THR A 97 -9.67 -15.75 -0.72
N PHE A 98 -9.81 -14.50 -1.14
CA PHE A 98 -11.07 -13.76 -0.96
C PHE A 98 -12.18 -14.20 -1.90
N MET A 99 -11.83 -14.67 -3.09
CA MET A 99 -12.81 -14.97 -4.14
C MET A 99 -13.15 -16.45 -4.25
N SER A 100 -12.57 -17.28 -3.41
CA SER A 100 -12.84 -18.72 -3.43
C SER A 100 -14.09 -19.09 -2.63
#